data_8e494ecbb5483f3be4dc2250a4765efa
#
_entry.id   8e494ecbb5483f3be4dc2250a4765efa
#
_cell.length_a   1.000
_cell.length_b   1.000
_cell.length_c   1.000
_cell.angle_alpha   90.00
_cell.angle_beta   90.00
_cell.angle_gamma   90.00
#
_symmetry.space_group_name_H-M   'P 1'
#
loop_
_entity.id
_entity.type
_entity.pdbx_description
1 polymer ?
#
loop_
_entity_poly.entity_id
_entity_poly.type
_entity_poly.pdbx_seq_one_letter_code
_entity_poly.pdbx_strand_id
1 'polypeptide(L)'
;MKYYKLSIIAAAAVSLLAAARADACTGISLKNRNGEVVMARTIEWSGTDMNSFYVTVPRGYTPHGKYAFVGVAVEMPQYVMEGINEKGLSAGLFYFPDYGQYESEEQGADKIAVPDFELVGYILSTCATVDDVKSIIPTLHIHGIDPRSSTVHWRFIEEGGRQIVLEIIDGECIFYENEIGVLTNSPSFDFHLTNLNNYVNLTSGRAQDNNIGRLKMSSFSGGTNLLGLPGDFSSTSRFVRAAFMQNTAPIKENTLDVVAQAFHLLNSFDIPVGAQTNVGTIPADIPSATHVTVVSDLKGRRLYYRTMHCCEIRCIDISRINFKKVGFQCKPLDEVKGEKIHQLF
;
A
#
# COMPACT_ATOMS: atom_id res chain seq x y z
N MET A 1 -49.32 -28.83 -14.98
CA MET A 1 -48.30 -29.24 -14.01
C MET A 1 -46.93 -29.27 -14.63
N LYS A 2 -46.38 -28.11 -15.09
CA LYS A 2 -45.09 -28.03 -15.81
C LYS A 2 -44.42 -26.63 -15.72
N TYR A 3 -44.53 -25.93 -14.59
CA TYR A 3 -43.94 -24.60 -14.44
C TYR A 3 -43.21 -24.35 -13.07
N TYR A 4 -42.81 -25.37 -12.35
CA TYR A 4 -42.17 -25.22 -11.02
C TYR A 4 -40.72 -25.73 -10.94
N LYS A 5 -40.04 -25.98 -12.10
CA LYS A 5 -38.65 -26.47 -12.08
C LYS A 5 -37.57 -25.49 -12.60
N LEU A 6 -37.94 -24.28 -13.00
CA LEU A 6 -36.94 -23.30 -13.53
C LEU A 6 -36.54 -22.19 -12.50
N SER A 7 -37.26 -22.10 -11.36
CA SER A 7 -37.00 -21.00 -10.39
C SER A 7 -36.02 -21.34 -9.29
N ILE A 8 -35.52 -22.57 -9.21
CA ILE A 8 -34.58 -23.00 -8.14
C ILE A 8 -33.13 -22.97 -8.58
N ILE A 9 -32.85 -22.92 -9.89
CA ILE A 9 -31.47 -22.88 -10.39
C ILE A 9 -30.92 -21.45 -10.46
N ALA A 10 -31.77 -20.43 -10.55
CA ALA A 10 -31.33 -19.02 -10.56
C ALA A 10 -30.98 -18.46 -9.16
N ALA A 11 -31.46 -19.07 -8.09
CA ALA A 11 -31.17 -18.62 -6.72
C ALA A 11 -29.87 -19.20 -6.12
N ALA A 12 -29.34 -20.27 -6.72
CA ALA A 12 -28.08 -20.89 -6.27
C ALA A 12 -26.81 -20.31 -6.92
N ALA A 13 -26.95 -19.48 -7.97
CA ALA A 13 -25.82 -18.87 -8.68
C ALA A 13 -25.45 -17.47 -8.16
N VAL A 14 -26.29 -16.87 -7.28
CA VAL A 14 -26.03 -15.50 -6.74
C VAL A 14 -25.28 -15.54 -5.41
N SER A 15 -25.11 -16.68 -4.77
CA SER A 15 -24.45 -16.80 -3.45
C SER A 15 -22.96 -17.18 -3.52
N LEU A 16 -22.32 -17.17 -4.71
CA LEU A 16 -20.90 -17.53 -4.89
C LEU A 16 -19.99 -16.36 -5.24
N LEU A 17 -20.48 -15.12 -5.15
CA LEU A 17 -19.70 -13.90 -5.36
C LEU A 17 -19.46 -13.12 -4.04
N ALA A 18 -19.23 -13.81 -2.93
CA ALA A 18 -18.55 -13.16 -1.82
C ALA A 18 -17.06 -13.10 -2.19
N ALA A 19 -16.70 -12.04 -2.91
CA ALA A 19 -15.30 -11.74 -3.22
C ALA A 19 -14.48 -11.80 -1.92
N ALA A 20 -13.38 -12.52 -1.95
CA ALA A 20 -12.40 -12.52 -0.88
C ALA A 20 -11.95 -11.06 -0.67
N ARG A 21 -12.36 -10.42 0.43
CA ARG A 21 -11.94 -9.06 0.78
C ARG A 21 -10.59 -9.16 1.46
N ALA A 22 -9.55 -8.78 0.75
CA ALA A 22 -8.24 -8.59 1.35
C ALA A 22 -8.12 -7.11 1.78
N ASP A 23 -8.35 -6.81 3.04
CA ASP A 23 -8.46 -5.46 3.56
C ASP A 23 -7.21 -5.02 4.34
N ALA A 24 -6.01 -5.11 3.75
CA ALA A 24 -4.87 -4.76 4.55
C ALA A 24 -3.66 -4.28 3.75
N CYS A 25 -3.55 -2.99 3.56
CA CYS A 25 -2.31 -2.33 3.10
C CYS A 25 -1.99 -1.19 4.06
N THR A 26 -0.73 -0.98 4.42
CA THR A 26 -0.33 0.13 5.27
C THR A 26 0.87 0.84 4.66
N GLY A 27 0.71 2.11 4.31
CA GLY A 27 1.76 2.95 3.77
C GLY A 27 2.15 4.05 4.75
N ILE A 28 3.45 4.31 4.84
CA ILE A 28 4.07 5.38 5.64
C ILE A 28 5.09 6.15 4.81
N SER A 29 5.50 7.32 5.26
CA SER A 29 6.65 8.05 4.72
C SER A 29 7.48 8.67 5.83
N LEU A 30 8.80 8.58 5.71
CA LEU A 30 9.76 9.10 6.67
C LEU A 30 10.75 10.04 5.98
N LYS A 31 11.39 10.92 6.76
CA LYS A 31 12.44 11.82 6.27
C LYS A 31 13.67 11.70 7.14
N ASN A 32 14.85 11.80 6.51
CA ASN A 32 16.08 12.01 7.26
C ASN A 32 16.26 13.49 7.63
N ARG A 33 17.32 13.82 8.34
CA ARG A 33 17.62 15.21 8.74
C ARG A 33 17.85 16.16 7.56
N ASN A 34 18.26 15.64 6.42
CA ASN A 34 18.48 16.44 5.20
C ASN A 34 17.18 16.61 4.37
N GLY A 35 16.04 16.08 4.86
CA GLY A 35 14.76 16.13 4.14
C GLY A 35 14.61 15.08 3.03
N GLU A 36 15.56 14.14 2.89
CA GLU A 36 15.45 13.04 1.93
C GLU A 36 14.34 12.07 2.37
N VAL A 37 13.50 11.69 1.44
CA VAL A 37 12.27 10.96 1.72
C VAL A 37 12.41 9.48 1.42
N VAL A 38 11.94 8.69 2.35
CA VAL A 38 11.75 7.25 2.24
C VAL A 38 10.27 6.94 2.36
N MET A 39 9.71 6.31 1.36
CA MET A 39 8.35 5.79 1.36
C MET A 39 8.39 4.29 1.64
N ALA A 40 7.42 3.79 2.42
CA ALA A 40 7.35 2.38 2.72
C ALA A 40 5.90 1.88 2.83
N ARG A 41 5.70 0.59 2.57
CA ARG A 41 4.38 -0.05 2.74
C ARG A 41 4.47 -1.54 2.94
N THR A 42 3.41 -2.11 3.52
CA THR A 42 3.09 -3.53 3.47
C THR A 42 2.11 -3.81 2.33
N ILE A 43 2.20 -4.97 1.71
CA ILE A 43 1.26 -5.49 0.70
C ILE A 43 0.65 -6.76 1.27
N GLU A 44 -0.63 -6.69 1.53
CA GLU A 44 -1.44 -7.81 2.00
C GLU A 44 -2.39 -8.26 0.90
N TRP A 45 -2.62 -9.56 0.87
CA TRP A 45 -3.55 -10.18 -0.06
C TRP A 45 -4.14 -11.45 0.56
N SER A 46 -5.14 -12.03 -0.10
CA SER A 46 -5.67 -13.33 0.29
C SER A 46 -4.56 -14.39 0.26
N GLY A 47 -4.70 -15.40 1.08
CA GLY A 47 -3.62 -16.25 1.51
C GLY A 47 -3.10 -17.31 0.57
N THR A 48 -3.41 -17.27 -0.71
CA THR A 48 -2.62 -18.02 -1.69
C THR A 48 -1.32 -17.28 -1.93
N ASP A 49 -0.26 -18.05 -2.10
CA ASP A 49 1.03 -17.52 -2.49
C ASP A 49 0.88 -16.67 -3.76
N MET A 50 0.91 -15.37 -3.58
CA MET A 50 0.99 -14.45 -4.70
C MET A 50 2.31 -14.69 -5.40
N ASN A 51 2.27 -15.05 -6.67
CA ASN A 51 3.47 -15.03 -7.50
C ASN A 51 3.93 -13.57 -7.62
N SER A 52 4.79 -13.17 -6.67
CA SER A 52 5.30 -11.80 -6.60
C SER A 52 6.59 -11.69 -7.39
N PHE A 53 6.66 -10.63 -8.18
CA PHE A 53 7.80 -10.35 -9.07
C PHE A 53 8.37 -8.97 -8.77
N TYR A 54 9.63 -8.74 -9.10
CA TYR A 54 10.05 -7.41 -9.45
C TYR A 54 10.11 -7.26 -10.97
N VAL A 55 9.69 -6.09 -11.44
CA VAL A 55 9.77 -5.73 -12.84
C VAL A 55 10.77 -4.61 -13.04
N THR A 56 11.51 -4.67 -14.15
CA THR A 56 12.37 -3.60 -14.63
C THR A 56 11.85 -3.18 -15.99
N VAL A 57 11.34 -1.97 -16.09
CA VAL A 57 10.69 -1.45 -17.29
C VAL A 57 11.54 -0.33 -17.89
N PRO A 58 12.11 -0.52 -19.10
CA PRO A 58 12.91 0.51 -19.76
C PRO A 58 12.03 1.60 -20.37
N ARG A 59 12.65 2.75 -20.67
CA ARG A 59 11.99 3.85 -21.39
C ARG A 59 11.42 3.36 -22.73
N GLY A 60 10.23 3.83 -23.07
CA GLY A 60 9.57 3.50 -24.34
C GLY A 60 9.03 2.06 -24.44
N TYR A 61 9.06 1.30 -23.35
CA TYR A 61 8.46 -0.05 -23.32
C TYR A 61 6.94 0.02 -23.35
N THR A 62 6.34 0.90 -22.57
CA THR A 62 4.90 1.15 -22.58
C THR A 62 4.56 2.23 -23.61
N PRO A 63 3.35 2.22 -24.21
CA PRO A 63 2.87 3.34 -25.01
C PRO A 63 2.99 4.65 -24.21
N HIS A 64 3.57 5.69 -24.81
CA HIS A 64 3.83 6.99 -24.17
C HIS A 64 4.87 6.98 -23.03
N GLY A 65 5.51 5.85 -22.73
CA GLY A 65 6.48 5.70 -21.64
C GLY A 65 7.74 6.53 -21.84
N LYS A 66 7.92 7.55 -21.00
CA LYS A 66 9.08 8.48 -21.02
C LYS A 66 10.18 8.03 -20.07
N TYR A 67 9.80 7.39 -18.98
CA TYR A 67 10.70 7.08 -17.86
C TYR A 67 10.81 5.59 -17.62
N ALA A 68 12.01 5.17 -17.25
CA ALA A 68 12.26 3.83 -16.79
C ALA A 68 11.87 3.71 -15.31
N PHE A 69 11.40 2.54 -14.90
CA PHE A 69 11.04 2.28 -13.51
C PHE A 69 11.32 0.83 -13.09
N VAL A 70 11.32 0.60 -11.80
CA VAL A 70 11.26 -0.71 -11.17
C VAL A 70 10.05 -0.77 -10.25
N GLY A 71 9.46 -1.95 -10.11
CA GLY A 71 8.30 -2.12 -9.23
C GLY A 71 8.14 -3.56 -8.77
N VAL A 72 7.32 -3.72 -7.74
CA VAL A 72 6.81 -5.00 -7.27
C VAL A 72 5.47 -5.24 -7.93
N ALA A 73 5.36 -6.33 -8.68
CA ALA A 73 4.16 -6.77 -9.35
C ALA A 73 3.67 -8.09 -8.76
N VAL A 74 2.37 -8.36 -8.91
CA VAL A 74 1.73 -9.56 -8.40
C VAL A 74 0.85 -10.19 -9.47
N GLU A 75 0.79 -11.53 -9.49
CA GLU A 75 0.04 -12.34 -10.45
C GLU A 75 0.49 -12.12 -11.91
N MET A 76 0.56 -10.89 -12.39
CA MET A 76 0.97 -10.52 -13.76
C MET A 76 1.98 -9.37 -13.74
N PRO A 77 2.96 -9.35 -14.66
CA PRO A 77 4.01 -8.34 -14.67
C PRO A 77 3.53 -6.88 -14.80
N GLN A 78 2.37 -6.66 -15.40
CA GLN A 78 1.77 -5.32 -15.54
C GLN A 78 1.03 -4.86 -14.29
N TYR A 79 0.68 -5.76 -13.36
CA TYR A 79 -0.01 -5.43 -12.12
C TYR A 79 0.99 -4.98 -11.07
N VAL A 80 1.51 -3.77 -11.28
CA VAL A 80 2.50 -3.15 -10.38
C VAL A 80 1.79 -2.58 -9.15
N MET A 81 2.04 -3.19 -8.00
CA MET A 81 1.44 -2.76 -6.73
C MET A 81 2.15 -1.56 -6.12
N GLU A 82 3.46 -1.48 -6.32
CA GLU A 82 4.33 -0.42 -5.79
C GLU A 82 5.58 -0.30 -6.65
N GLY A 83 6.06 0.91 -6.89
CA GLY A 83 7.27 1.11 -7.66
C GLY A 83 7.85 2.51 -7.56
N ILE A 84 9.03 2.68 -8.16
CA ILE A 84 9.72 3.96 -8.25
C ILE A 84 10.36 4.12 -9.62
N ASN A 85 10.28 5.30 -10.21
CA ASN A 85 10.91 5.60 -11.47
C ASN A 85 12.27 6.33 -11.33
N GLU A 86 12.96 6.48 -12.43
CA GLU A 86 14.27 7.14 -12.50
C GLU A 86 14.24 8.63 -12.13
N LYS A 87 13.04 9.25 -12.02
CA LYS A 87 12.84 10.62 -11.56
C LYS A 87 12.59 10.71 -10.06
N GLY A 88 12.40 9.58 -9.38
CA GLY A 88 12.11 9.52 -7.96
C GLY A 88 10.62 9.70 -7.62
N LEU A 89 9.77 9.64 -8.64
CA LEU A 89 8.34 9.48 -8.39
C LEU A 89 8.09 8.02 -7.97
N SER A 90 7.42 7.82 -6.83
CA SER A 90 6.92 6.54 -6.39
C SER A 90 5.39 6.53 -6.47
N ALA A 91 4.85 5.39 -6.84
CA ALA A 91 3.42 5.16 -6.96
C ALA A 91 3.05 3.81 -6.37
N GLY A 92 1.92 3.76 -5.67
CA GLY A 92 1.41 2.55 -5.04
C GLY A 92 -0.10 2.47 -5.08
N LEU A 93 -0.60 1.25 -5.23
CA LEU A 93 -2.00 0.88 -5.28
C LEU A 93 -2.40 0.26 -3.94
N PHE A 94 -3.57 0.65 -3.40
CA PHE A 94 -4.13 0.14 -2.15
C PHE A 94 -5.58 -0.26 -2.37
N TYR A 95 -6.03 -1.31 -1.73
CA TYR A 95 -7.40 -1.80 -1.83
C TYR A 95 -8.40 -0.83 -1.19
N PHE A 96 -9.50 -0.52 -1.90
CA PHE A 96 -10.48 0.50 -1.50
C PHE A 96 -11.93 0.02 -1.71
N PRO A 97 -12.33 -1.10 -1.08
CA PRO A 97 -13.65 -1.67 -1.27
C PRO A 97 -14.75 -0.81 -0.66
N ASP A 98 -15.95 -0.92 -1.22
CA ASP A 98 -17.22 -0.34 -0.76
C ASP A 98 -17.32 1.19 -0.85
N TYR A 99 -16.22 1.91 -1.10
CA TYR A 99 -16.20 3.38 -1.20
C TYR A 99 -15.84 3.88 -2.59
N GLY A 100 -14.98 3.17 -3.31
CA GLY A 100 -14.61 3.53 -4.66
C GLY A 100 -15.71 3.17 -5.67
N GLN A 101 -15.88 4.06 -6.66
CA GLN A 101 -16.74 3.79 -7.82
C GLN A 101 -16.13 4.51 -9.03
N TYR A 102 -15.68 3.71 -10.02
CA TYR A 102 -15.12 4.25 -11.26
C TYR A 102 -16.21 4.89 -12.12
N GLU A 103 -15.78 5.79 -13.03
CA GLU A 103 -16.68 6.36 -14.01
C GLU A 103 -17.20 5.27 -14.99
N SER A 104 -18.38 5.51 -15.56
CA SER A 104 -18.95 4.59 -16.54
C SER A 104 -18.19 4.62 -17.87
N GLU A 105 -18.33 3.56 -18.67
CA GLU A 105 -17.78 3.49 -20.04
C GLU A 105 -18.22 4.67 -20.92
N GLU A 106 -19.47 5.14 -20.76
CA GLU A 106 -20.00 6.27 -21.51
C GLU A 106 -19.29 7.58 -21.13
N GLN A 107 -19.04 7.80 -19.84
CA GLN A 107 -18.32 8.97 -19.33
C GLN A 107 -16.84 8.96 -19.74
N GLY A 108 -16.26 7.77 -19.90
CA GLY A 108 -14.87 7.57 -20.27
C GLY A 108 -14.59 7.46 -21.78
N ALA A 109 -15.61 7.52 -22.64
CA ALA A 109 -15.52 7.14 -24.06
C ALA A 109 -14.44 7.90 -24.87
N ASP A 110 -14.16 9.16 -24.51
CA ASP A 110 -13.16 10.01 -25.20
C ASP A 110 -11.80 10.01 -24.49
N LYS A 111 -11.63 9.22 -23.43
CA LYS A 111 -10.41 9.16 -22.62
C LYS A 111 -9.56 7.94 -22.98
N ILE A 112 -8.32 7.94 -22.50
CA ILE A 112 -7.44 6.77 -22.62
C ILE A 112 -7.85 5.73 -21.57
N ALA A 113 -8.31 4.57 -21.98
CA ALA A 113 -8.67 3.49 -21.05
C ALA A 113 -7.42 2.91 -20.39
N VAL A 114 -7.43 2.86 -19.05
CA VAL A 114 -6.35 2.30 -18.22
C VAL A 114 -6.96 1.42 -17.15
N PRO A 115 -6.64 0.13 -17.12
CA PRO A 115 -7.03 -0.74 -16.03
C PRO A 115 -6.48 -0.27 -14.67
N ASP A 116 -7.28 -0.38 -13.63
CA ASP A 116 -6.94 0.09 -12.28
C ASP A 116 -5.62 -0.48 -11.75
N PHE A 117 -5.35 -1.77 -11.96
CA PHE A 117 -4.09 -2.43 -11.57
C PHE A 117 -2.88 -2.03 -12.44
N GLU A 118 -3.10 -1.45 -13.61
CA GLU A 118 -2.04 -1.01 -14.51
C GLU A 118 -1.69 0.48 -14.32
N LEU A 119 -2.52 1.23 -13.57
CA LEU A 119 -2.32 2.68 -13.39
C LEU A 119 -0.97 3.02 -12.76
N VAL A 120 -0.49 2.24 -11.80
CA VAL A 120 0.83 2.47 -11.19
C VAL A 120 1.94 2.44 -12.22
N GLY A 121 1.97 1.40 -13.07
CA GLY A 121 2.94 1.27 -14.16
C GLY A 121 2.82 2.38 -15.20
N TYR A 122 1.59 2.77 -15.54
CA TYR A 122 1.31 3.88 -16.45
C TYR A 122 1.89 5.20 -15.91
N ILE A 123 1.60 5.55 -14.66
CA ILE A 123 2.08 6.78 -14.02
C ILE A 123 3.60 6.77 -13.88
N LEU A 124 4.20 5.68 -13.42
CA LEU A 124 5.65 5.58 -13.28
C LEU A 124 6.40 5.74 -14.61
N SER A 125 5.78 5.28 -15.71
CA SER A 125 6.38 5.41 -17.04
C SER A 125 6.18 6.80 -17.69
N THR A 126 5.17 7.58 -17.27
CA THR A 126 4.78 8.81 -17.96
C THR A 126 5.02 10.09 -17.17
N CYS A 127 5.00 10.04 -15.85
CA CYS A 127 5.04 11.19 -14.93
C CYS A 127 6.37 11.26 -14.18
N ALA A 128 6.81 12.48 -13.83
CA ALA A 128 7.99 12.75 -13.00
C ALA A 128 7.62 13.40 -11.67
N THR A 129 6.48 14.09 -11.60
CA THR A 129 6.04 14.89 -10.46
C THR A 129 4.58 14.60 -10.10
N VAL A 130 4.17 15.04 -8.92
CA VAL A 130 2.77 15.01 -8.49
C VAL A 130 1.89 15.89 -9.41
N ASP A 131 2.41 17.01 -9.90
CA ASP A 131 1.65 17.87 -10.82
C ASP A 131 1.44 17.20 -12.19
N ASP A 132 2.41 16.42 -12.68
CA ASP A 132 2.22 15.59 -13.89
C ASP A 132 1.07 14.59 -13.66
N VAL A 133 1.03 13.93 -12.49
CA VAL A 133 -0.03 12.98 -12.14
C VAL A 133 -1.39 13.68 -12.13
N LYS A 134 -1.52 14.83 -11.44
CA LYS A 134 -2.78 15.60 -11.38
C LYS A 134 -3.23 16.06 -12.75
N SER A 135 -2.30 16.31 -13.67
CA SER A 135 -2.61 16.76 -15.03
C SER A 135 -3.06 15.60 -15.94
N ILE A 136 -2.50 14.41 -15.78
CA ILE A 136 -2.78 13.28 -16.68
C ILE A 136 -4.03 12.49 -16.28
N ILE A 137 -4.26 12.31 -14.97
CA ILE A 137 -5.39 11.50 -14.46
C ILE A 137 -6.75 11.89 -15.08
N PRO A 138 -7.12 13.19 -15.21
CA PRO A 138 -8.41 13.56 -15.83
C PRO A 138 -8.55 13.13 -17.30
N THR A 139 -7.45 12.79 -17.98
CA THR A 139 -7.46 12.33 -19.39
C THR A 139 -7.60 10.82 -19.52
N LEU A 140 -7.63 10.11 -18.39
CA LEU A 140 -7.70 8.65 -18.34
C LEU A 140 -9.10 8.20 -17.96
N HIS A 141 -9.57 7.13 -18.61
CA HIS A 141 -10.69 6.33 -18.15
C HIS A 141 -10.15 5.16 -17.34
N ILE A 142 -10.18 5.30 -16.02
CA ILE A 142 -9.73 4.25 -15.10
C ILE A 142 -10.90 3.31 -14.83
N HIS A 143 -10.70 2.03 -15.10
CA HIS A 143 -11.74 1.01 -14.96
C HIS A 143 -11.22 -0.25 -14.27
N GLY A 144 -12.11 -0.95 -13.56
CA GLY A 144 -11.78 -2.23 -12.92
C GLY A 144 -11.74 -3.37 -13.94
N ILE A 145 -10.75 -4.24 -13.80
CA ILE A 145 -10.63 -5.45 -14.64
C ILE A 145 -10.77 -6.75 -13.86
N ASP A 146 -10.58 -6.72 -12.56
CA ASP A 146 -10.73 -7.88 -11.70
C ASP A 146 -11.91 -7.71 -10.74
N PRO A 147 -13.02 -8.41 -10.99
CA PRO A 147 -14.21 -8.31 -10.14
C PRO A 147 -13.97 -8.80 -8.69
N ARG A 148 -12.86 -9.51 -8.43
CA ARG A 148 -12.48 -9.96 -7.09
C ARG A 148 -11.92 -8.82 -6.24
N SER A 149 -11.32 -7.82 -6.89
CA SER A 149 -10.60 -6.76 -6.20
C SER A 149 -11.49 -5.59 -5.77
N SER A 150 -12.74 -5.52 -6.24
CA SER A 150 -13.61 -4.36 -6.08
C SER A 150 -12.95 -3.10 -6.68
N THR A 151 -12.65 -2.09 -5.84
CA THR A 151 -11.95 -0.87 -6.27
C THR A 151 -10.65 -0.70 -5.52
N VAL A 152 -9.80 0.17 -6.03
CA VAL A 152 -8.52 0.54 -5.43
C VAL A 152 -8.38 2.06 -5.41
N HIS A 153 -7.50 2.56 -4.57
CA HIS A 153 -7.05 3.94 -4.54
C HIS A 153 -5.52 3.99 -4.55
N TRP A 154 -4.94 5.16 -4.82
CA TRP A 154 -3.52 5.26 -5.09
C TRP A 154 -2.85 6.34 -4.28
N ARG A 155 -1.58 6.12 -3.96
CA ARG A 155 -0.67 7.13 -3.43
C ARG A 155 0.43 7.40 -4.44
N PHE A 156 0.71 8.69 -4.66
CA PHE A 156 1.83 9.16 -5.46
C PHE A 156 2.69 10.09 -4.62
N ILE A 157 4.00 9.91 -4.67
CA ILE A 157 4.95 10.74 -3.92
C ILE A 157 6.17 11.05 -4.79
N GLU A 158 6.53 12.32 -4.89
CA GLU A 158 7.71 12.77 -5.63
C GLU A 158 8.96 12.87 -4.75
N GLU A 159 10.13 12.98 -5.35
CA GLU A 159 11.44 13.05 -4.67
C GLU A 159 11.46 14.10 -3.55
N GLY A 160 10.85 15.26 -3.79
CA GLY A 160 10.74 16.36 -2.81
C GLY A 160 9.86 16.04 -1.59
N GLY A 161 9.12 14.93 -1.63
CA GLY A 161 8.28 14.46 -0.54
C GLY A 161 6.86 15.01 -0.54
N ARG A 162 6.47 15.79 -1.55
CA ARG A 162 5.05 16.09 -1.78
C ARG A 162 4.36 14.82 -2.22
N GLN A 163 3.22 14.53 -1.63
CA GLN A 163 2.46 13.32 -1.90
C GLN A 163 0.97 13.56 -1.91
N ILE A 164 0.28 12.81 -2.75
CA ILE A 164 -1.17 12.85 -2.89
C ILE A 164 -1.76 11.46 -2.79
N VAL A 165 -3.02 11.43 -2.39
CA VAL A 165 -3.92 10.27 -2.53
C VAL A 165 -4.90 10.58 -3.64
N LEU A 166 -5.15 9.61 -4.51
CA LEU A 166 -6.21 9.63 -5.51
C LEU A 166 -7.26 8.60 -5.12
N GLU A 167 -8.48 9.06 -4.95
CA GLU A 167 -9.67 8.23 -4.81
C GLU A 167 -10.64 8.54 -5.95
N ILE A 168 -11.34 7.52 -6.45
CA ILE A 168 -12.40 7.69 -7.45
C ILE A 168 -13.70 7.29 -6.76
N ILE A 169 -14.56 8.29 -6.52
CA ILE A 169 -15.83 8.15 -5.81
C ILE A 169 -16.92 8.75 -6.69
N ASP A 170 -17.99 8.00 -6.89
CA ASP A 170 -19.10 8.39 -7.78
C ASP A 170 -18.64 8.80 -9.19
N GLY A 171 -17.59 8.16 -9.69
CA GLY A 171 -17.00 8.44 -11.01
C GLY A 171 -16.06 9.65 -11.04
N GLU A 172 -15.89 10.38 -9.94
CA GLU A 172 -15.06 11.56 -9.89
C GLU A 172 -13.69 11.28 -9.26
N CYS A 173 -12.62 11.82 -9.87
CA CYS A 173 -11.26 11.74 -9.35
C CYS A 173 -11.06 12.81 -8.25
N ILE A 174 -10.88 12.37 -7.01
CA ILE A 174 -10.65 13.23 -5.86
C ILE A 174 -9.17 13.11 -5.45
N PHE A 175 -8.49 14.27 -5.40
CA PHE A 175 -7.10 14.35 -4.96
C PHE A 175 -7.02 14.96 -3.57
N TYR A 176 -6.33 14.27 -2.67
CA TYR A 176 -5.99 14.78 -1.35
C TYR A 176 -4.48 15.02 -1.26
N GLU A 177 -4.05 16.21 -0.82
CA GLU A 177 -2.66 16.41 -0.40
C GLU A 177 -2.45 15.62 0.89
N ASN A 178 -1.51 14.68 0.88
CA ASN A 178 -1.27 13.78 2.00
C ASN A 178 -0.16 14.29 2.90
N GLU A 179 -0.47 15.28 3.73
CA GLU A 179 0.50 15.88 4.66
C GLU A 179 0.88 14.95 5.81
N ILE A 180 0.00 14.01 6.19
CA ILE A 180 0.27 13.04 7.25
C ILE A 180 1.22 11.91 6.80
N GLY A 181 1.32 11.65 5.49
CA GLY A 181 2.22 10.64 4.95
C GLY A 181 1.79 9.18 5.14
N VAL A 182 0.54 8.95 5.50
CA VAL A 182 -0.03 7.62 5.75
C VAL A 182 -1.15 7.33 4.76
N LEU A 183 -1.27 6.08 4.34
CA LEU A 183 -2.44 5.57 3.64
C LEU A 183 -2.67 4.11 4.07
N THR A 184 -3.94 3.74 4.24
CA THR A 184 -4.36 2.35 4.48
C THR A 184 -5.39 1.92 3.43
N ASN A 185 -6.58 1.58 3.82
CA ASN A 185 -7.67 1.12 2.95
C ASN A 185 -8.94 1.93 3.26
N SER A 186 -10.12 1.41 2.87
CA SER A 186 -11.40 2.01 3.25
C SER A 186 -11.51 2.28 4.76
N PRO A 187 -12.23 3.32 5.19
CA PRO A 187 -13.00 4.31 4.41
C PRO A 187 -12.14 5.31 3.62
N SER A 188 -12.77 6.39 3.11
CA SER A 188 -12.09 7.45 2.37
C SER A 188 -11.02 8.17 3.20
N PHE A 189 -10.06 8.78 2.51
CA PHE A 189 -8.90 9.41 3.15
C PHE A 189 -9.29 10.55 4.11
N ASP A 190 -10.29 11.36 3.76
CA ASP A 190 -10.81 12.44 4.62
C ASP A 190 -11.45 11.91 5.90
N PHE A 191 -12.12 10.74 5.85
CA PHE A 191 -12.59 10.06 7.05
C PHE A 191 -11.42 9.71 7.98
N HIS A 192 -10.34 9.15 7.44
CA HIS A 192 -9.17 8.80 8.26
C HIS A 192 -8.58 10.02 8.95
N LEU A 193 -8.46 11.15 8.24
CA LEU A 193 -7.98 12.41 8.82
C LEU A 193 -8.92 12.89 9.94
N THR A 194 -10.23 12.86 9.70
CA THR A 194 -11.22 13.25 10.70
C THR A 194 -11.18 12.35 11.92
N ASN A 195 -11.03 11.03 11.72
CA ASN A 195 -10.95 10.05 12.81
C ASN A 195 -9.75 10.26 13.74
N LEU A 196 -8.64 10.83 13.24
CA LEU A 196 -7.48 11.14 14.11
C LEU A 196 -7.82 12.05 15.29
N ASN A 197 -8.89 12.88 15.17
CA ASN A 197 -9.33 13.75 16.26
C ASN A 197 -9.80 12.98 17.51
N ASN A 198 -10.23 11.73 17.36
CA ASN A 198 -10.58 10.87 18.48
C ASN A 198 -9.36 10.46 19.32
N TYR A 199 -8.14 10.67 18.81
CA TYR A 199 -6.88 10.23 19.39
C TYR A 199 -5.95 11.38 19.76
N VAL A 200 -6.49 12.58 19.90
CA VAL A 200 -5.73 13.81 20.23
C VAL A 200 -4.97 13.70 21.58
N ASN A 201 -5.42 12.79 22.46
CA ASN A 201 -4.78 12.52 23.75
C ASN A 201 -3.50 11.66 23.65
N LEU A 202 -3.27 11.00 22.52
CA LEU A 202 -2.09 10.13 22.38
C LEU A 202 -0.81 10.96 22.32
N THR A 203 0.13 10.63 23.16
CA THR A 203 1.49 11.18 23.15
C THR A 203 2.50 10.07 23.45
N SER A 204 3.75 10.23 23.01
CA SER A 204 4.81 9.30 23.37
C SER A 204 5.18 9.50 24.85
N GLY A 205 5.43 8.42 25.56
CA GLY A 205 5.98 8.48 26.90
C GLY A 205 5.04 8.00 28.01
N ARG A 206 5.33 8.48 29.22
CA ARG A 206 4.66 8.10 30.45
C ARG A 206 3.58 9.11 30.82
N ALA A 207 2.39 8.63 31.19
CA ALA A 207 1.33 9.46 31.75
C ALA A 207 1.78 10.03 33.12
N GLN A 208 1.34 11.23 33.40
CA GLN A 208 1.57 11.84 34.73
C GLN A 208 0.74 11.13 35.80
N ASP A 209 1.28 11.05 36.99
CA ASP A 209 0.58 10.54 38.18
C ASP A 209 -0.64 11.43 38.45
N ASN A 210 -1.74 10.82 38.88
CA ASN A 210 -3.01 11.51 39.13
C ASN A 210 -3.70 10.97 40.38
N ASN A 211 -4.77 11.63 40.80
CA ASN A 211 -5.60 11.19 41.91
C ASN A 211 -7.07 11.11 41.52
N ILE A 212 -7.78 10.08 42.01
CA ILE A 212 -9.23 10.01 41.97
C ILE A 212 -9.70 10.00 43.44
N GLY A 213 -10.23 11.12 43.89
CA GLY A 213 -10.52 11.31 45.32
C GLY A 213 -9.26 11.15 46.17
N ARG A 214 -9.24 10.14 47.03
CA ARG A 214 -8.08 9.82 47.93
C ARG A 214 -7.13 8.77 47.35
N LEU A 215 -7.50 8.14 46.20
CA LEU A 215 -6.69 7.13 45.54
C LEU A 215 -5.59 7.80 44.70
N LYS A 216 -4.33 7.55 45.08
CA LYS A 216 -3.17 7.92 44.26
C LYS A 216 -2.96 6.91 43.15
N MET A 217 -2.84 7.38 41.95
CA MET A 217 -2.58 6.55 40.76
C MET A 217 -1.22 6.95 40.17
N SER A 218 -0.39 5.97 39.97
CA SER A 218 0.92 6.14 39.33
C SER A 218 1.03 5.29 38.06
N SER A 219 1.68 5.85 37.07
CA SER A 219 1.92 5.19 35.80
C SER A 219 2.92 4.03 35.94
N PHE A 220 2.60 2.86 35.36
CA PHE A 220 3.45 1.67 35.47
C PHE A 220 4.66 1.66 34.51
N SER A 221 4.54 2.31 33.35
CA SER A 221 5.58 2.22 32.31
C SER A 221 5.67 3.46 31.43
N GLY A 222 6.71 3.50 30.58
CA GLY A 222 6.96 4.58 29.63
C GLY A 222 5.94 4.75 28.52
N GLY A 223 5.08 3.75 28.26
CA GLY A 223 4.10 3.78 27.16
C GLY A 223 2.66 4.07 27.60
N THR A 224 2.42 4.54 28.82
CA THR A 224 1.06 4.67 29.35
C THR A 224 0.24 5.77 28.70
N ASN A 225 0.85 6.76 28.04
CA ASN A 225 0.11 7.74 27.21
C ASN A 225 -0.38 7.16 25.89
N LEU A 226 -0.04 5.90 25.58
CA LEU A 226 -0.53 5.18 24.41
C LEU A 226 -1.80 4.36 24.72
N LEU A 227 -2.36 4.46 25.91
CA LEU A 227 -3.65 3.85 26.22
C LEU A 227 -4.72 4.42 25.28
N GLY A 228 -5.39 3.51 24.55
CA GLY A 228 -6.33 3.86 23.49
C GLY A 228 -5.74 3.82 22.07
N LEU A 229 -4.41 3.65 21.91
CA LEU A 229 -3.85 3.36 20.58
C LEU A 229 -4.41 2.01 20.11
N PRO A 230 -5.14 1.96 18.97
CA PRO A 230 -5.81 0.74 18.54
C PRO A 230 -4.80 -0.30 18.05
N GLY A 231 -4.99 -1.56 18.46
CA GLY A 231 -4.05 -2.65 18.19
C GLY A 231 -4.50 -3.64 17.12
N ASP A 232 -5.76 -3.58 16.69
CA ASP A 232 -6.32 -4.51 15.70
C ASP A 232 -5.86 -4.21 14.27
N PHE A 233 -6.19 -5.11 13.33
CA PHE A 233 -5.76 -5.01 11.94
C PHE A 233 -6.74 -4.29 11.01
N SER A 234 -7.82 -3.68 11.52
CA SER A 234 -8.71 -2.87 10.69
C SER A 234 -7.97 -1.68 10.06
N SER A 235 -8.46 -1.22 8.91
CA SER A 235 -7.86 -0.11 8.18
C SER A 235 -7.76 1.16 9.04
N THR A 236 -8.82 1.50 9.76
CA THR A 236 -8.88 2.69 10.64
C THR A 236 -7.89 2.60 11.78
N SER A 237 -7.77 1.43 12.42
CA SER A 237 -6.81 1.19 13.50
C SER A 237 -5.37 1.25 13.02
N ARG A 238 -5.08 0.67 11.85
CA ARG A 238 -3.75 0.74 11.23
C ARG A 238 -3.39 2.17 10.84
N PHE A 239 -4.34 2.96 10.33
CA PHE A 239 -4.10 4.36 9.98
C PHE A 239 -3.69 5.18 11.21
N VAL A 240 -4.45 5.11 12.30
CA VAL A 240 -4.12 5.80 13.57
C VAL A 240 -2.76 5.39 14.09
N ARG A 241 -2.49 4.09 14.12
CA ARG A 241 -1.23 3.53 14.62
C ARG A 241 -0.04 3.97 13.75
N ALA A 242 -0.20 3.94 12.43
CA ALA A 242 0.83 4.38 11.48
C ALA A 242 1.10 5.89 11.60
N ALA A 243 0.06 6.71 11.65
CA ALA A 243 0.18 8.16 11.83
C ALA A 243 0.93 8.50 13.12
N PHE A 244 0.59 7.83 14.22
CA PHE A 244 1.25 8.05 15.51
C PHE A 244 2.72 7.60 15.46
N MET A 245 2.98 6.34 15.09
CA MET A 245 4.33 5.77 15.10
C MET A 245 5.30 6.48 14.16
N GLN A 246 4.83 6.85 12.95
CA GLN A 246 5.62 7.60 12.00
C GLN A 246 6.05 8.97 12.55
N ASN A 247 5.11 9.71 13.17
CA ASN A 247 5.37 11.07 13.64
C ASN A 247 6.10 11.14 14.99
N THR A 248 6.16 10.04 15.74
CA THR A 248 6.96 9.94 16.97
C THR A 248 8.32 9.27 16.74
N ALA A 249 8.57 8.75 15.55
CA ALA A 249 9.84 8.12 15.20
C ALA A 249 10.99 9.14 15.23
N PRO A 250 12.15 8.80 15.81
CA PRO A 250 13.29 9.71 15.83
C PRO A 250 13.84 9.96 14.43
N ILE A 251 14.15 11.22 14.12
CA ILE A 251 14.76 11.62 12.85
C ILE A 251 16.17 11.03 12.76
N LYS A 252 16.47 10.32 11.67
CA LYS A 252 17.77 9.72 11.39
C LYS A 252 18.65 10.64 10.54
N GLU A 253 19.97 10.46 10.63
CA GLU A 253 20.94 11.27 9.89
C GLU A 253 21.03 10.84 8.41
N ASN A 254 21.11 9.56 8.15
CA ASN A 254 21.28 9.03 6.80
C ASN A 254 20.07 8.22 6.34
N THR A 255 19.90 8.11 5.02
CA THR A 255 18.74 7.48 4.40
C THR A 255 18.67 5.97 4.67
N LEU A 256 19.81 5.28 4.79
CA LEU A 256 19.81 3.84 5.06
C LEU A 256 19.26 3.52 6.45
N ASP A 257 19.55 4.37 7.45
CA ASP A 257 18.96 4.23 8.80
C ASP A 257 17.46 4.50 8.78
N VAL A 258 16.99 5.43 7.90
CA VAL A 258 15.55 5.65 7.70
C VAL A 258 14.89 4.44 7.04
N VAL A 259 15.54 3.81 6.07
CA VAL A 259 15.08 2.54 5.44
C VAL A 259 14.93 1.45 6.50
N ALA A 260 15.95 1.25 7.33
CA ALA A 260 15.89 0.27 8.44
C ALA A 260 14.77 0.61 9.42
N GLN A 261 14.60 1.88 9.79
CA GLN A 261 13.53 2.36 10.66
C GLN A 261 12.14 2.10 10.04
N ALA A 262 11.98 2.32 8.74
CA ALA A 262 10.73 2.05 8.02
C ALA A 262 10.34 0.57 8.11
N PHE A 263 11.25 -0.35 7.86
CA PHE A 263 11.02 -1.78 8.05
C PHE A 263 10.66 -2.12 9.51
N HIS A 264 11.35 -1.49 10.46
CA HIS A 264 11.07 -1.72 11.88
C HIS A 264 9.68 -1.24 12.30
N LEU A 265 9.26 -0.07 11.85
CA LEU A 265 7.89 0.43 12.09
C LEU A 265 6.85 -0.49 11.46
N LEU A 266 7.08 -0.91 10.22
CA LEU A 266 6.14 -1.76 9.47
C LEU A 266 6.01 -3.18 10.05
N ASN A 267 6.93 -3.64 10.91
CA ASN A 267 6.74 -4.89 11.68
C ASN A 267 5.46 -4.87 12.53
N SER A 268 5.01 -3.69 12.97
CA SER A 268 3.76 -3.55 13.73
C SER A 268 2.50 -3.70 12.88
N PHE A 269 2.66 -3.82 11.57
CA PHE A 269 1.60 -3.96 10.59
C PHE A 269 1.68 -5.28 9.81
N ASP A 270 2.67 -6.11 10.09
CA ASP A 270 2.72 -7.46 9.56
C ASP A 270 1.53 -8.26 10.08
N ILE A 271 0.71 -8.75 9.17
CA ILE A 271 -0.43 -9.61 9.46
C ILE A 271 0.01 -11.06 9.28
N PRO A 272 0.15 -11.82 10.37
CA PRO A 272 0.51 -13.22 10.28
C PRO A 272 -0.64 -14.03 9.69
N VAL A 273 -0.29 -15.09 8.97
CA VAL A 273 -1.27 -16.05 8.43
C VAL A 273 -2.19 -16.54 9.54
N GLY A 274 -3.50 -16.44 9.32
CA GLY A 274 -4.52 -16.87 10.28
C GLY A 274 -5.03 -15.76 11.22
N ALA A 275 -4.40 -14.58 11.26
CA ALA A 275 -4.83 -13.49 12.12
C ALA A 275 -6.05 -12.73 11.58
N GLN A 276 -6.29 -12.79 10.26
CA GLN A 276 -7.38 -12.10 9.60
C GLN A 276 -8.07 -13.04 8.60
N THR A 277 -9.39 -13.20 8.71
CA THR A 277 -10.21 -14.02 7.82
C THR A 277 -11.43 -13.23 7.35
N ASN A 278 -11.92 -13.55 6.17
CA ASN A 278 -13.16 -12.96 5.66
C ASN A 278 -14.37 -13.46 6.44
N VAL A 279 -15.36 -12.57 6.66
CA VAL A 279 -16.61 -12.91 7.34
C VAL A 279 -17.42 -13.90 6.49
N GLY A 280 -17.82 -15.02 7.09
CA GLY A 280 -18.76 -15.98 6.49
C GLY A 280 -18.16 -17.04 5.58
N THR A 281 -16.85 -16.98 5.30
CA THR A 281 -16.13 -18.02 4.59
C THR A 281 -14.88 -18.42 5.37
N ILE A 282 -14.74 -19.72 5.65
CA ILE A 282 -13.44 -20.29 5.99
C ILE A 282 -12.84 -20.65 4.62
N PRO A 283 -11.90 -19.87 4.06
CA PRO A 283 -11.26 -20.26 2.82
C PRO A 283 -10.57 -21.61 3.04
N ALA A 284 -10.63 -22.48 2.03
CA ALA A 284 -9.93 -23.75 2.07
C ALA A 284 -8.39 -23.55 2.13
N ASP A 285 -7.95 -22.34 1.84
CA ASP A 285 -6.58 -21.86 1.87
C ASP A 285 -6.45 -20.62 2.78
N ILE A 286 -5.30 -20.09 2.86
CA ILE A 286 -4.78 -19.15 3.84
C ILE A 286 -5.59 -17.84 3.92
N PRO A 287 -5.90 -17.34 5.12
CA PRO A 287 -6.45 -15.99 5.33
C PRO A 287 -5.48 -14.90 4.88
N SER A 288 -5.97 -13.67 4.74
CA SER A 288 -5.18 -12.50 4.37
C SER A 288 -3.93 -12.36 5.26
N ALA A 289 -2.80 -12.13 4.64
CA ALA A 289 -1.50 -11.98 5.30
C ALA A 289 -0.63 -10.94 4.60
N THR A 290 0.38 -10.43 5.28
CA THR A 290 1.41 -9.57 4.68
C THR A 290 2.36 -10.42 3.84
N HIS A 291 2.34 -10.22 2.53
CA HIS A 291 3.18 -10.95 1.59
C HIS A 291 4.53 -10.27 1.33
N VAL A 292 4.50 -8.95 1.19
CA VAL A 292 5.70 -8.16 0.86
C VAL A 292 5.70 -6.85 1.65
N THR A 293 6.86 -6.49 2.18
CA THR A 293 7.13 -5.14 2.67
C THR A 293 8.09 -4.46 1.71
N VAL A 294 7.72 -3.28 1.21
CA VAL A 294 8.50 -2.50 0.25
C VAL A 294 8.90 -1.17 0.87
N VAL A 295 10.13 -0.74 0.61
CA VAL A 295 10.66 0.57 1.03
C VAL A 295 11.39 1.21 -0.14
N SER A 296 11.02 2.43 -0.50
CA SER A 296 11.63 3.20 -1.60
C SER A 296 12.39 4.41 -1.07
N ASP A 297 13.69 4.45 -1.31
CA ASP A 297 14.53 5.64 -1.16
C ASP A 297 14.40 6.48 -2.42
N LEU A 298 13.66 7.59 -2.33
CA LEU A 298 13.25 8.36 -3.51
C LEU A 298 14.44 9.08 -4.15
N LYS A 299 15.34 9.66 -3.36
CA LYS A 299 16.52 10.36 -3.84
C LYS A 299 17.61 9.39 -4.32
N GLY A 300 17.84 8.31 -3.59
CA GLY A 300 18.82 7.28 -3.96
C GLY A 300 18.35 6.38 -5.09
N ARG A 301 17.10 6.45 -5.53
CA ARG A 301 16.53 5.58 -6.58
C ARG A 301 16.71 4.11 -6.25
N ARG A 302 16.36 3.72 -5.03
CA ARG A 302 16.48 2.35 -4.56
C ARG A 302 15.16 1.83 -4.05
N LEU A 303 14.82 0.61 -4.46
CA LEU A 303 13.67 -0.12 -3.96
C LEU A 303 14.18 -1.29 -3.14
N TYR A 304 13.84 -1.28 -1.85
CA TYR A 304 14.15 -2.36 -0.91
C TYR A 304 12.89 -3.17 -0.65
N TYR A 305 13.05 -4.47 -0.42
CA TYR A 305 11.92 -5.32 -0.10
C TYR A 305 12.33 -6.53 0.75
N ARG A 306 11.37 -7.07 1.46
CA ARG A 306 11.38 -8.41 2.06
C ARG A 306 10.03 -9.08 1.79
N THR A 307 9.96 -10.39 1.91
CA THR A 307 8.75 -11.17 1.65
C THR A 307 8.34 -11.98 2.88
N MET A 308 7.14 -12.55 2.86
CA MET A 308 6.69 -13.49 3.90
C MET A 308 7.55 -14.77 3.98
N HIS A 309 8.29 -15.08 2.92
CA HIS A 309 9.14 -16.27 2.85
C HIS A 309 10.57 -16.01 3.29
N CYS A 310 11.04 -14.76 3.23
CA CYS A 310 12.41 -14.39 3.54
C CYS A 310 12.49 -12.97 4.10
N CYS A 311 12.89 -12.87 5.37
CA CYS A 311 13.04 -11.59 6.07
C CYS A 311 14.30 -10.80 5.67
N GLU A 312 15.19 -11.38 4.86
CA GLU A 312 16.36 -10.67 4.34
C GLU A 312 15.92 -9.46 3.49
N ILE A 313 16.45 -8.29 3.81
CA ILE A 313 16.19 -7.08 3.02
C ILE A 313 17.03 -7.11 1.75
N ARG A 314 16.37 -7.08 0.60
CA ARG A 314 16.99 -7.05 -0.73
C ARG A 314 16.77 -5.69 -1.37
N CYS A 315 17.66 -5.29 -2.26
CA CYS A 315 17.66 -3.96 -2.87
C CYS A 315 17.80 -4.02 -4.39
N ILE A 316 16.95 -3.28 -5.08
CA ILE A 316 17.09 -2.99 -6.51
C ILE A 316 17.53 -1.53 -6.62
N ASP A 317 18.76 -1.30 -7.10
CA ASP A 317 19.32 0.03 -7.27
C ASP A 317 19.17 0.46 -8.74
N ILE A 318 18.22 1.35 -9.02
CA ILE A 318 17.90 1.85 -10.35
C ILE A 318 19.11 2.56 -10.95
N SER A 319 19.92 3.24 -10.15
CA SER A 319 21.10 3.98 -10.63
C SER A 319 22.17 3.08 -11.29
N ARG A 320 22.15 1.78 -10.94
CA ARG A 320 23.03 0.75 -11.50
C ARG A 320 22.49 0.07 -12.75
N ILE A 321 21.25 0.33 -13.12
CA ILE A 321 20.60 -0.29 -14.28
C ILE A 321 20.87 0.54 -15.53
N ASN A 322 21.57 -0.03 -16.51
CA ASN A 322 21.74 0.62 -17.80
C ASN A 322 20.51 0.38 -18.70
N PHE A 323 19.50 1.20 -18.54
CA PHE A 323 18.24 1.09 -19.30
C PHE A 323 18.38 1.26 -20.83
N LYS A 324 19.54 1.68 -21.34
CA LYS A 324 19.80 1.66 -22.78
C LYS A 324 20.16 0.27 -23.32
N LYS A 325 20.59 -0.62 -22.42
CA LYS A 325 21.03 -1.99 -22.76
C LYS A 325 20.10 -3.06 -22.19
N VAL A 326 19.37 -2.74 -21.14
CA VAL A 326 18.48 -3.69 -20.44
C VAL A 326 17.07 -3.53 -21.01
N GLY A 327 16.53 -4.61 -21.56
CA GLY A 327 15.12 -4.70 -21.94
C GLY A 327 14.21 -4.89 -20.73
N PHE A 328 12.92 -5.09 -20.99
CA PHE A 328 11.96 -5.48 -19.94
C PHE A 328 12.44 -6.76 -19.23
N GLN A 329 12.36 -6.76 -17.91
CA GLN A 329 12.63 -7.93 -17.08
C GLN A 329 11.51 -8.12 -16.07
N CYS A 330 11.14 -9.36 -15.87
CA CYS A 330 10.25 -9.81 -14.81
C CYS A 330 10.90 -11.00 -14.11
N LYS A 331 11.18 -10.88 -12.81
CA LYS A 331 11.84 -11.93 -12.04
C LYS A 331 11.12 -12.14 -10.70
N PRO A 332 11.02 -13.37 -10.21
CA PRO A 332 10.41 -13.61 -8.92
C PRO A 332 11.13 -12.83 -7.81
N LEU A 333 10.38 -12.37 -6.81
CA LEU A 333 10.98 -11.75 -5.61
C LEU A 333 11.79 -12.77 -4.81
N ASP A 334 11.34 -14.01 -4.77
CA ASP A 334 12.03 -15.13 -4.14
C ASP A 334 12.36 -16.18 -5.20
N GLU A 335 13.64 -16.38 -5.49
CA GLU A 335 14.10 -17.51 -6.33
C GLU A 335 13.90 -18.85 -5.60
N VAL A 336 14.06 -18.81 -4.28
CA VAL A 336 13.81 -19.94 -3.37
C VAL A 336 12.96 -19.41 -2.22
N LYS A 337 11.78 -20.00 -2.03
CA LYS A 337 10.88 -19.66 -0.92
C LYS A 337 11.36 -20.35 0.36
N GLY A 338 12.01 -19.59 1.21
CA GLY A 338 12.54 -20.09 2.48
C GLY A 338 13.42 -19.05 3.16
N GLU A 339 13.44 -19.09 4.48
CA GLU A 339 14.25 -18.20 5.29
C GLU A 339 15.73 -18.55 5.18
N LYS A 340 16.59 -17.53 5.10
CA LYS A 340 18.04 -17.72 5.14
C LYS A 340 18.52 -17.65 6.58
N ILE A 341 18.94 -18.79 7.10
CA ILE A 341 19.46 -18.89 8.45
C ILE A 341 20.99 -18.87 8.40
N HIS A 342 21.60 -17.88 9.04
CA HIS A 342 23.04 -17.85 9.27
C HIS A 342 23.37 -18.67 10.52
N GLN A 343 24.03 -19.78 10.34
CA GLN A 343 24.56 -20.56 11.46
C GLN A 343 25.85 -19.93 11.96
N LEU A 344 25.91 -19.65 13.26
CA LEU A 344 27.09 -19.05 13.88
C LEU A 344 28.13 -20.08 14.33
N PHE A 345 27.72 -21.36 14.51
CA PHE A 345 28.58 -22.48 14.94
C PHE A 345 28.22 -23.74 14.16
#